data_10082c0b824553e70c7f85f63b0ab86f
#
_entry.id   10082c0b824553e70c7f85f63b0ab86f
#
_cell.length_a   1.000
_cell.length_b   1.000
_cell.length_c   1.000
_cell.angle_alpha   90.00
_cell.angle_beta   90.00
_cell.angle_gamma   90.00
#
_symmetry.space_group_name_H-M   'P 1'
#
loop_
_entity.id
_entity.type
_entity.pdbx_description
1 polymer ?
#
loop_
_entity_poly.entity_id
_entity_poly.type
_entity_poly.pdbx_seq_one_letter_code
_entity_poly.pdbx_strand_id
1 'polypeptide(L)'
;MTIRVHHPEQLPWRKIGDIPMGWMRDHIDPTELEGQLAFHEPGDTASPQLMEMRLKPHTLVAPHSHDEPEIFFVVEGSLHWGEHMLAAGGSMFIPADQLYSFHAGAEGARLLNFRARVDHSFRPSPKQEA
;
A
#
# COMPACT_ATOMS: atom_id res chain seq x y z
N MET A 1 -26.82 5.80 -10.89
CA MET A 1 -25.65 5.44 -10.06
C MET A 1 -26.10 5.04 -8.68
N THR A 2 -25.53 3.98 -8.14
CA THR A 2 -25.91 3.42 -6.85
C THR A 2 -24.84 3.75 -5.82
N ILE A 3 -25.27 4.17 -4.61
CA ILE A 3 -24.34 4.28 -3.47
C ILE A 3 -23.94 2.87 -3.07
N ARG A 4 -22.64 2.65 -2.90
CA ARG A 4 -22.09 1.40 -2.40
C ARG A 4 -21.67 1.57 -0.94
N VAL A 5 -22.02 0.62 -0.10
CA VAL A 5 -21.71 0.63 1.33
C VAL A 5 -20.86 -0.60 1.65
N HIS A 6 -19.76 -0.40 2.35
CA HIS A 6 -18.81 -1.46 2.69
C HIS A 6 -18.70 -1.60 4.20
N HIS A 7 -19.21 -2.71 4.74
CA HIS A 7 -19.07 -3.01 6.16
C HIS A 7 -17.74 -3.72 6.44
N PRO A 8 -17.06 -3.41 7.55
CA PRO A 8 -15.71 -3.97 7.83
C PRO A 8 -15.69 -5.50 7.81
N GLU A 9 -16.73 -6.14 8.32
CA GLU A 9 -16.81 -7.61 8.38
C GLU A 9 -17.05 -8.27 7.01
N GLN A 10 -17.34 -7.49 5.98
CA GLN A 10 -17.62 -7.98 4.63
C GLN A 10 -16.51 -7.66 3.63
N LEU A 11 -15.42 -7.05 4.07
CA LEU A 11 -14.32 -6.71 3.17
C LEU A 11 -13.66 -7.99 2.64
N PRO A 12 -13.33 -8.00 1.33
CA PRO A 12 -12.75 -9.18 0.69
C PRO A 12 -11.24 -9.28 0.94
N TRP A 13 -10.86 -9.60 2.16
CA TRP A 13 -9.45 -9.72 2.55
C TRP A 13 -8.76 -10.85 1.80
N ARG A 14 -7.54 -10.56 1.31
CA ARG A 14 -6.66 -11.52 0.65
C ARG A 14 -5.25 -11.39 1.22
N LYS A 15 -4.55 -12.51 1.31
CA LYS A 15 -3.12 -12.48 1.57
C LYS A 15 -2.41 -11.89 0.36
N ILE A 16 -1.52 -10.93 0.57
CA ILE A 16 -0.81 -10.25 -0.52
C ILE A 16 -0.05 -11.26 -1.38
N GLY A 17 0.59 -12.24 -0.74
CA GLY A 17 1.33 -13.28 -1.44
C GLY A 17 0.50 -14.19 -2.34
N ASP A 18 -0.82 -14.23 -2.16
CA ASP A 18 -1.74 -15.03 -2.98
C ASP A 18 -2.25 -14.27 -4.21
N ILE A 19 -1.94 -12.99 -4.33
CA ILE A 19 -2.39 -12.16 -5.45
C ILE A 19 -1.46 -12.37 -6.64
N PRO A 20 -1.99 -12.68 -7.84
CA PRO A 20 -1.16 -12.76 -9.03
C PRO A 20 -0.52 -11.40 -9.33
N MET A 21 0.80 -11.34 -9.38
CA MET A 21 1.56 -10.11 -9.61
C MET A 21 2.51 -10.21 -10.79
N GLY A 22 2.68 -11.42 -11.34
CA GLY A 22 3.62 -11.63 -12.45
C GLY A 22 5.04 -11.22 -12.05
N TRP A 23 5.70 -10.46 -12.92
CA TRP A 23 7.09 -10.02 -12.73
C TRP A 23 7.28 -9.11 -11.51
N MET A 24 6.22 -8.43 -11.07
CA MET A 24 6.31 -7.51 -9.90
C MET A 24 6.70 -8.25 -8.63
N ARG A 25 6.34 -9.54 -8.52
CA ARG A 25 6.61 -10.34 -7.32
C ARG A 25 8.09 -10.35 -6.93
N ASP A 26 8.98 -10.36 -7.92
CA ASP A 26 10.43 -10.39 -7.67
C ASP A 26 10.95 -9.08 -7.05
N HIS A 27 10.15 -8.03 -7.10
CA HIS A 27 10.47 -6.71 -6.57
C HIS A 27 9.68 -6.36 -5.30
N ILE A 28 8.88 -7.30 -4.81
CA ILE A 28 8.15 -7.16 -3.55
C ILE A 28 8.96 -7.84 -2.46
N ASP A 29 9.17 -7.16 -1.35
CA ASP A 29 9.89 -7.77 -0.23
C ASP A 29 9.09 -8.95 0.32
N PRO A 30 9.74 -10.08 0.65
CA PRO A 30 9.04 -11.25 1.20
C PRO A 30 8.18 -10.94 2.42
N THR A 31 8.56 -9.98 3.25
CA THR A 31 7.76 -9.59 4.42
C THR A 31 6.42 -8.98 4.02
N GLU A 32 6.37 -8.23 2.93
CA GLU A 32 5.12 -7.64 2.45
C GLU A 32 4.15 -8.72 1.95
N LEU A 33 4.65 -9.81 1.38
CA LEU A 33 3.82 -10.91 0.89
C LEU A 33 3.03 -11.60 2.02
N GLU A 34 3.48 -11.47 3.27
CA GLU A 34 2.81 -12.04 4.44
C GLU A 34 1.65 -11.19 4.95
N GLY A 35 1.50 -9.97 4.48
CA GLY A 35 0.41 -9.08 4.84
C GLY A 35 -0.89 -9.43 4.13
N GLN A 36 -1.91 -8.61 4.40
CA GLN A 36 -3.23 -8.74 3.80
C GLN A 36 -3.67 -7.42 3.20
N LEU A 37 -4.51 -7.48 2.18
CA LEU A 37 -5.17 -6.29 1.66
C LEU A 37 -6.62 -6.58 1.29
N ALA A 38 -7.44 -5.52 1.30
CA ALA A 38 -8.80 -5.55 0.82
C ALA A 38 -9.12 -4.22 0.13
N PHE A 39 -9.86 -4.28 -0.96
CA PHE A 39 -10.36 -3.07 -1.60
C PHE A 39 -11.74 -2.74 -1.05
N HIS A 40 -11.91 -1.53 -0.50
CA HIS A 40 -13.21 -0.95 -0.25
C HIS A 40 -13.85 -0.54 -1.57
N GLU A 41 -13.09 0.18 -2.38
CA GLU A 41 -13.45 0.53 -3.76
C GLU A 41 -12.29 0.17 -4.66
N PRO A 42 -12.49 -0.70 -5.66
CA PRO A 42 -11.42 -1.07 -6.57
C PRO A 42 -11.03 0.06 -7.52
N GLY A 43 -11.93 1.03 -7.74
CA GLY A 43 -11.68 2.13 -8.64
C GLY A 43 -11.59 1.71 -10.10
N ASP A 44 -11.42 2.70 -10.96
CA ASP A 44 -11.09 2.54 -12.37
C ASP A 44 -10.30 3.76 -12.84
N THR A 45 -10.14 3.94 -14.15
CA THR A 45 -9.37 5.07 -14.70
C THR A 45 -10.03 6.43 -14.47
N ALA A 46 -11.28 6.46 -14.01
CA ALA A 46 -12.06 7.67 -13.78
C ALA A 46 -12.70 7.72 -12.38
N SER A 47 -12.46 6.72 -11.54
CA SER A 47 -13.06 6.60 -10.21
C SER A 47 -12.00 6.30 -9.17
N PRO A 48 -12.18 6.80 -7.92
CA PRO A 48 -11.19 6.62 -6.87
C PRO A 48 -11.07 5.17 -6.41
N GLN A 49 -9.88 4.82 -5.95
CA GLN A 49 -9.56 3.55 -5.33
C GLN A 49 -9.31 3.76 -3.84
N LEU A 50 -9.88 2.91 -3.01
CA LEU A 50 -9.57 2.85 -1.59
C LEU A 50 -9.21 1.43 -1.21
N MET A 51 -7.97 1.23 -0.78
CA MET A 51 -7.45 -0.05 -0.35
C MET A 51 -7.09 0.01 1.13
N GLU A 52 -7.35 -1.06 1.84
CA GLU A 52 -6.89 -1.22 3.21
C GLU A 52 -5.84 -2.32 3.27
N MET A 53 -4.75 -2.08 4.02
CA MET A 53 -3.64 -3.02 4.17
C MET A 53 -3.43 -3.34 5.64
N ARG A 54 -3.13 -4.61 5.93
CA ARG A 54 -2.67 -5.07 7.24
C ARG A 54 -1.28 -5.65 7.09
N LEU A 55 -0.30 -4.94 7.62
CA LEU A 55 1.10 -5.33 7.54
C LEU A 55 1.58 -5.85 8.88
N LYS A 56 2.27 -6.97 8.86
CA LYS A 56 2.88 -7.56 10.07
C LYS A 56 4.02 -6.67 10.59
N PRO A 57 4.43 -6.84 11.86
CA PRO A 57 5.56 -6.10 12.40
C PRO A 57 6.78 -6.16 11.49
N HIS A 58 7.44 -5.02 11.33
CA HIS A 58 8.68 -4.85 10.57
C HIS A 58 8.57 -5.16 9.06
N THR A 59 7.35 -5.24 8.52
CA THR A 59 7.16 -5.39 7.07
C THR A 59 7.86 -4.26 6.34
N LEU A 60 8.66 -4.62 5.33
CA LEU A 60 9.29 -3.66 4.43
C LEU A 60 8.49 -3.55 3.14
N VAL A 61 8.12 -2.32 2.79
CA VAL A 61 7.66 -1.99 1.44
C VAL A 61 8.86 -1.46 0.68
N ALA A 62 9.37 -2.26 -0.26
CA ALA A 62 10.60 -1.99 -0.97
C ALA A 62 10.49 -0.74 -1.85
N PRO A 63 11.62 -0.05 -2.13
CA PRO A 63 11.59 1.17 -2.94
C PRO A 63 10.95 0.95 -4.32
N HIS A 64 10.00 1.80 -4.63
CA HIS A 64 9.32 1.81 -5.93
C HIS A 64 8.62 3.15 -6.17
N SER A 65 8.13 3.37 -7.37
CA SER A 65 7.36 4.56 -7.74
C SER A 65 6.18 4.20 -8.65
N HIS A 66 5.24 5.11 -8.76
CA HIS A 66 4.04 4.97 -9.60
C HIS A 66 3.81 6.24 -10.42
N ASP A 67 3.00 6.14 -11.46
CA ASP A 67 2.64 7.29 -12.31
C ASP A 67 1.67 8.26 -11.64
N GLU A 68 0.87 7.77 -10.70
CA GLU A 68 -0.17 8.56 -10.03
C GLU A 68 0.18 8.82 -8.57
N PRO A 69 -0.22 9.98 -8.04
CA PRO A 69 -0.03 10.24 -6.60
C PRO A 69 -0.95 9.39 -5.75
N GLU A 70 -0.55 9.20 -4.49
CA GLU A 70 -1.33 8.42 -3.53
C GLU A 70 -1.17 8.97 -2.11
N ILE A 71 -2.12 8.60 -1.26
CA ILE A 71 -2.09 8.94 0.16
C ILE A 71 -2.15 7.66 0.97
N PHE A 72 -1.26 7.52 1.95
CA PHE A 72 -1.38 6.52 3.01
C PHE A 72 -1.86 7.19 4.29
N PHE A 73 -2.78 6.54 4.97
CA PHE A 73 -3.28 6.97 6.28
C PHE A 73 -3.11 5.82 7.26
N VAL A 74 -2.48 6.09 8.41
CA VAL A 74 -2.25 5.08 9.45
C VAL A 74 -3.48 4.98 10.35
N VAL A 75 -4.14 3.81 10.34
CA VAL A 75 -5.29 3.53 11.19
C VAL A 75 -4.86 2.97 12.53
N GLU A 76 -3.93 2.03 12.52
CA GLU A 76 -3.37 1.38 13.71
C GLU A 76 -1.88 1.08 13.50
N GLY A 77 -1.15 0.99 14.60
CA GLY A 77 0.29 0.72 14.57
C GLY A 77 1.09 1.93 14.15
N SER A 78 2.14 1.71 13.38
CA SER A 78 3.02 2.79 12.93
C SER A 78 3.67 2.46 11.60
N LEU A 79 4.05 3.54 10.90
CA LEU A 79 4.75 3.49 9.63
C LEU A 79 6.01 4.36 9.76
N HIS A 80 7.14 3.82 9.33
CA HIS A 80 8.42 4.52 9.39
C HIS A 80 8.92 4.84 7.99
N TRP A 81 9.17 6.11 7.73
CA TRP A 81 9.75 6.61 6.49
C TRP A 81 10.89 7.57 6.82
N GLY A 82 12.13 7.18 6.49
CA GLY A 82 13.29 7.98 6.88
C GLY A 82 13.32 8.17 8.40
N GLU A 83 13.42 9.41 8.85
CA GLU A 83 13.42 9.78 10.27
C GLU A 83 12.02 9.96 10.83
N HIS A 84 10.98 9.87 9.98
CA HIS A 84 9.59 10.05 10.40
C HIS A 84 8.98 8.75 10.89
N MET A 85 8.35 8.80 12.05
CA MET A 85 7.51 7.74 12.55
C MET A 85 6.08 8.26 12.60
N LEU A 86 5.20 7.67 11.79
CA LEU A 86 3.78 8.03 11.75
C LEU A 86 3.00 7.06 12.61
N ALA A 87 2.43 7.58 13.69
CA ALA A 87 1.49 6.84 14.54
C ALA A 87 0.07 6.89 13.92
N ALA A 88 -0.87 6.17 14.57
CA ALA A 88 -2.27 6.20 14.17
C ALA A 88 -2.79 7.63 14.06
N GLY A 89 -3.49 7.93 12.98
CA GLY A 89 -3.97 9.27 12.63
C GLY A 89 -3.02 10.06 11.75
N GLY A 90 -1.79 9.59 11.53
CA GLY A 90 -0.83 10.21 10.62
C GLY A 90 -1.08 9.83 9.18
N SER A 91 -0.58 10.65 8.26
CA SER A 91 -0.72 10.40 6.83
C SER A 91 0.54 10.79 6.07
N MET A 92 0.69 10.23 4.88
CA MET A 92 1.82 10.50 4.00
C MET A 92 1.30 10.65 2.57
N PHE A 93 1.59 11.79 1.94
CA PHE A 93 1.29 12.02 0.53
C PHE A 93 2.52 11.69 -0.31
N ILE A 94 2.35 10.87 -1.32
CA ILE A 94 3.41 10.48 -2.25
C ILE A 94 3.08 11.03 -3.63
N PRO A 95 3.88 12.00 -4.13
CA PRO A 95 3.68 12.52 -5.48
C PRO A 95 3.88 11.46 -6.55
N ALA A 96 3.33 11.71 -7.74
CA ALA A 96 3.61 10.90 -8.91
C ALA A 96 5.13 10.83 -9.17
N ASP A 97 5.60 9.68 -9.63
CA ASP A 97 7.00 9.44 -10.01
C ASP A 97 8.02 9.57 -8.89
N GLN A 98 7.58 9.68 -7.64
CA GLN A 98 8.47 9.76 -6.49
C GLN A 98 8.82 8.35 -5.98
N LEU A 99 10.11 8.03 -5.99
CA LEU A 99 10.59 6.80 -5.37
C LEU A 99 10.37 6.88 -3.86
N TYR A 100 9.78 5.84 -3.27
CA TYR A 100 9.57 5.78 -1.83
C TYR A 100 9.67 4.35 -1.32
N SER A 101 9.96 4.25 -0.02
CA SER A 101 10.02 2.99 0.73
C SER A 101 9.63 3.30 2.16
N PHE A 102 8.99 2.35 2.84
CA PHE A 102 8.73 2.48 4.27
C PHE A 102 8.67 1.10 4.91
N HIS A 103 8.68 1.07 6.22
CA HIS A 103 8.46 -0.18 6.95
C HIS A 103 7.44 0.02 8.06
N ALA A 104 6.73 -1.07 8.39
CA ALA A 104 5.85 -1.10 9.54
C ALA A 104 6.68 -1.16 10.82
N GLY A 105 6.17 -0.56 11.89
CA GLY A 105 6.81 -0.60 13.19
C GLY A 105 6.68 -1.95 13.90
N ALA A 106 7.11 -1.99 15.17
CA ALA A 106 7.14 -3.21 15.97
C ALA A 106 5.76 -3.83 16.23
N GLU A 107 4.69 -3.05 16.11
CA GLU A 107 3.32 -3.50 16.28
C GLU A 107 2.60 -3.81 14.96
N GLY A 108 3.30 -3.68 13.85
CA GLY A 108 2.70 -3.75 12.53
C GLY A 108 2.03 -2.44 12.15
N ALA A 109 1.25 -2.47 11.08
CA ALA A 109 0.52 -1.30 10.62
C ALA A 109 -0.77 -1.71 9.92
N ARG A 110 -1.84 -0.97 10.19
CA ARG A 110 -3.06 -1.00 9.41
C ARG A 110 -3.18 0.33 8.71
N LEU A 111 -3.20 0.29 7.37
CA LEU A 111 -3.10 1.47 6.52
C LEU A 111 -4.30 1.55 5.59
N LEU A 112 -4.76 2.78 5.32
CA LEU A 112 -5.60 3.06 4.16
C LEU A 112 -4.71 3.64 3.08
N ASN A 113 -4.89 3.17 1.84
CA ASN A 113 -4.22 3.71 0.66
C ASN A 113 -5.30 4.25 -0.29
N PHE A 114 -5.23 5.54 -0.57
CA PHE A 114 -6.17 6.22 -1.44
C PHE A 114 -5.48 6.66 -2.71
N ARG A 115 -6.14 6.42 -3.84
CA ARG A 115 -5.74 6.92 -5.17
C ARG A 115 -6.96 7.51 -5.86
N ALA A 116 -6.77 8.64 -6.55
CA ALA A 116 -7.87 9.29 -7.26
C ALA A 116 -8.37 8.44 -8.45
N ARG A 117 -7.52 7.56 -8.97
CA ARG A 117 -7.81 6.61 -10.05
C ARG A 117 -6.89 5.41 -9.95
N VAL A 118 -7.25 4.31 -10.57
CA VAL A 118 -6.41 3.12 -10.63
C VAL A 118 -5.13 3.42 -11.41
N ASP A 119 -4.01 2.95 -10.86
CA ASP A 119 -2.70 3.05 -11.48
C ASP A 119 -2.06 1.66 -11.49
N HIS A 120 -1.83 1.14 -12.68
CA HIS A 120 -1.18 -0.17 -12.87
C HIS A 120 0.33 -0.05 -13.05
N SER A 121 0.87 1.16 -12.99
CA SER A 121 2.31 1.35 -13.10
C SER A 121 3.02 0.91 -11.82
N PHE A 122 4.19 0.35 -12.00
CA PHE A 122 5.06 -0.05 -10.89
C PHE A 122 6.50 -0.02 -11.39
N ARG A 123 7.33 0.85 -10.81
CA ARG A 123 8.73 0.97 -11.17
C ARG A 123 9.57 0.65 -9.94
N PRO A 124 10.19 -0.54 -9.90
CA PRO A 124 11.09 -0.87 -8.79
C PRO A 124 12.34 0.00 -8.85
N SER A 125 13.01 0.13 -7.71
CA SER A 125 14.30 0.80 -7.67
C SER A 125 15.27 0.05 -8.60
N PRO A 126 16.07 0.77 -9.41
CA PRO A 126 17.08 0.11 -10.23
C PRO A 126 18.02 -0.69 -9.35
N LYS A 127 18.38 -1.91 -9.80
CA LYS A 127 19.43 -2.66 -9.14
C LYS A 127 20.73 -1.88 -9.22
N GLN A 128 21.40 -1.70 -8.07
CA GLN A 128 22.75 -1.16 -8.10
C GLN A 128 23.64 -2.17 -8.82
N GLU A 129 24.27 -1.71 -9.88
CA GLU A 129 25.35 -2.48 -10.50
C GLU A 129 26.53 -2.52 -9.51
N ALA A 130 27.01 -3.73 -9.28
CA ALA A 130 28.13 -3.95 -8.40
C ALA A 130 29.43 -3.37 -9.00
#